data_7919b18b99118efd68fb2581adc1c7bd
#
_entry.id   7919b18b99118efd68fb2581adc1c7bd
#
_cell.length_a   1.000
_cell.length_b   1.000
_cell.length_c   1.000
_cell.angle_alpha   90.00
_cell.angle_beta   90.00
_cell.angle_gamma   90.00
#
_symmetry.space_group_name_H-M   'P 1'
#
loop_
_entity.id
_entity.type
_entity.pdbx_description
1 polymer ?
#
loop_
_entity_poly.entity_id
_entity_poly.type
_entity_poly.pdbx_seq_one_letter_code
_entity_poly.pdbx_strand_id
1 'polypeptide(L)'
;MKNRIVLLPMTILILAAMSCILQSTVPTLSQQQIQTYSAQTMAFLQYQTYVALGTQAVPLPADTLAPPVPAAEDTATAAMLPSVTPSGTPLPTSTFTPMPCNWAQFVSDVTIPDDWETGPSDHFTKTWRLKNIGSCTWTSGYSLVFDHGDQMGAPASQQLTAGTVAPGGTIDVSVDLLSPAAPGTYQGFFKLRASDSSIFGIGADADGAFWVKIKVVALAPPAVAPATQVVSKTVSTPAGGTMSTTAVCPDGTVVTGGGFSVNLGMHMYTQAKNGNGWAAVVKNNNASAQNLTVYAICLTYPSVSTTMVSETISVGGHGAGNITAACPAGNAVTGGGFTGKADGSLWTYLSAQSGNAWSVSAKNSAAGNQSFDAYAVCLSGAPLTTSSLTGYKDLSPGDTGLAEVVCPAGQVITGGGWSLSDDLTVFGALMSGGKWRVYAKNNGSHTRTLQARGVCLAVA
;
A
#
# COMPACT_ATOMS: atom_id res chain seq x y z
N MET A 1 36.98 68.40 13.63
CA MET A 1 35.63 68.41 14.25
C MET A 1 34.74 67.50 13.42
N LYS A 2 34.63 66.29 13.81
CA LYS A 2 33.50 65.49 14.25
C LYS A 2 32.26 65.58 13.36
N ASN A 3 32.07 64.58 12.50
CA ASN A 3 30.72 64.14 12.11
C ASN A 3 30.59 62.67 12.42
N ARG A 4 29.83 62.30 13.47
CA ARG A 4 29.34 61.02 13.79
C ARG A 4 27.98 60.86 13.05
N ILE A 5 27.94 60.02 12.03
CA ILE A 5 26.69 59.64 11.38
C ILE A 5 26.11 58.42 12.12
N VAL A 6 24.90 58.62 12.64
CA VAL A 6 24.08 57.65 13.33
C VAL A 6 23.56 56.65 12.32
N LEU A 7 24.06 55.39 12.39
CA LEU A 7 23.62 54.26 11.58
C LEU A 7 22.77 53.29 12.45
N LEU A 8 21.61 53.72 12.93
CA LEU A 8 20.80 52.84 13.80
C LEU A 8 19.26 52.80 13.60
N PRO A 9 18.67 53.14 12.44
CA PRO A 9 17.28 52.68 12.25
C PRO A 9 17.02 51.75 11.07
N MET A 10 18.05 51.36 10.28
CA MET A 10 17.79 50.55 9.06
C MET A 10 17.77 49.02 9.29
N THR A 11 18.39 48.54 10.34
CA THR A 11 18.44 47.11 10.67
C THR A 11 17.17 46.61 11.36
N ILE A 12 16.40 47.44 12.04
CA ILE A 12 15.15 47.07 12.70
C ILE A 12 13.99 46.98 11.69
N LEU A 13 14.02 47.76 10.61
CA LEU A 13 12.98 47.68 9.55
C LEU A 13 13.11 46.43 8.68
N ILE A 14 14.30 45.86 8.51
CA ILE A 14 14.53 44.66 7.69
C ILE A 14 14.11 43.40 8.47
N LEU A 15 14.25 43.36 9.78
CA LEU A 15 13.78 42.25 10.62
C LEU A 15 12.25 42.21 10.78
N ALA A 16 11.56 43.35 10.72
CA ALA A 16 10.09 43.40 10.74
C ALA A 16 9.45 43.00 9.41
N ALA A 17 10.16 43.18 8.28
CA ALA A 17 9.68 42.76 6.97
C ALA A 17 9.87 41.25 6.70
N MET A 18 10.80 40.58 7.40
CA MET A 18 11.00 39.12 7.28
C MET A 18 10.07 38.26 8.15
N SER A 19 9.42 38.84 9.15
CA SER A 19 8.46 38.11 9.99
C SER A 19 7.05 38.00 9.38
N CYS A 20 6.75 38.70 8.28
CA CYS A 20 5.44 38.62 7.59
C CYS A 20 5.38 37.66 6.39
N ILE A 21 6.45 36.93 6.07
CA ILE A 21 6.48 36.04 4.88
C ILE A 21 6.36 34.54 5.26
N LEU A 22 6.23 34.20 6.54
CA LEU A 22 6.11 32.80 7.01
C LEU A 22 4.75 32.48 7.64
N GLN A 23 3.66 33.07 7.14
CA GLN A 23 2.33 32.49 7.32
C GLN A 23 1.99 31.69 6.05
N SER A 24 2.43 30.43 6.02
CA SER A 24 1.84 29.45 5.11
C SER A 24 0.39 29.25 5.55
N THR A 25 -0.54 29.89 4.87
CA THR A 25 -1.98 29.56 4.98
C THR A 25 -2.15 28.15 4.45
N VAL A 26 -2.24 27.19 5.35
CA VAL A 26 -2.82 25.87 5.02
C VAL A 26 -4.24 26.16 4.58
N PRO A 27 -4.65 25.85 3.34
CA PRO A 27 -6.02 26.07 2.91
C PRO A 27 -6.94 25.16 3.76
N THR A 28 -7.74 25.78 4.62
CA THR A 28 -8.81 25.07 5.32
C THR A 28 -9.87 24.68 4.28
N LEU A 29 -10.03 23.38 4.07
CA LEU A 29 -11.10 22.86 3.21
C LEU A 29 -12.46 23.33 3.76
N SER A 30 -13.30 23.84 2.88
CA SER A 30 -14.68 24.22 3.26
C SER A 30 -15.50 22.99 3.65
N GLN A 31 -16.49 23.13 4.52
CA GLN A 31 -17.41 22.04 4.88
C GLN A 31 -18.03 21.35 3.65
N GLN A 32 -18.25 22.09 2.59
CA GLN A 32 -18.79 21.58 1.33
C GLN A 32 -17.77 20.67 0.60
N GLN A 33 -16.48 20.99 0.66
CA GLN A 33 -15.40 20.15 0.12
C GLN A 33 -15.22 18.86 0.93
N ILE A 34 -15.32 18.94 2.26
CA ILE A 34 -15.27 17.77 3.15
C ILE A 34 -16.46 16.82 2.88
N GLN A 35 -17.67 17.36 2.68
CA GLN A 35 -18.83 16.55 2.32
C GLN A 35 -18.71 15.91 0.93
N THR A 36 -18.10 16.60 -0.04
CA THR A 36 -17.88 16.06 -1.38
C THR A 36 -16.85 14.91 -1.36
N TYR A 37 -15.75 15.05 -0.61
CA TYR A 37 -14.76 14.00 -0.45
C TYR A 37 -15.31 12.77 0.30
N SER A 38 -16.13 12.97 1.34
CA SER A 38 -16.78 11.87 2.06
C SER A 38 -17.79 11.12 1.18
N ALA A 39 -18.57 11.83 0.36
CA ALA A 39 -19.52 11.22 -0.56
C ALA A 39 -18.81 10.43 -1.68
N GLN A 40 -17.70 10.93 -2.21
CA GLN A 40 -16.91 10.22 -3.21
C GLN A 40 -16.23 8.96 -2.64
N THR A 41 -15.74 9.01 -1.40
CA THR A 41 -15.16 7.85 -0.72
C THR A 41 -16.21 6.76 -0.46
N MET A 42 -17.43 7.16 -0.05
CA MET A 42 -18.54 6.22 0.16
C MET A 42 -19.02 5.59 -1.15
N ALA A 43 -19.10 6.35 -2.25
CA ALA A 43 -19.45 5.83 -3.57
C ALA A 43 -18.41 4.86 -4.11
N PHE A 44 -17.11 5.11 -3.88
CA PHE A 44 -16.03 4.22 -4.27
C PHE A 44 -16.05 2.90 -3.49
N LEU A 45 -16.31 2.95 -2.18
CA LEU A 45 -16.46 1.75 -1.35
C LEU A 45 -17.70 0.91 -1.74
N GLN A 46 -18.83 1.55 -2.08
CA GLN A 46 -20.01 0.85 -2.58
C GLN A 46 -19.75 0.20 -3.95
N TYR A 47 -19.01 0.85 -4.83
CA TYR A 47 -18.63 0.29 -6.13
C TYR A 47 -17.72 -0.94 -5.98
N GLN A 48 -16.75 -0.90 -5.08
CA GLN A 48 -15.88 -2.05 -4.77
C GLN A 48 -16.68 -3.25 -4.22
N THR A 49 -17.68 -3.01 -3.39
CA THR A 49 -18.57 -4.06 -2.85
C THR A 49 -19.46 -4.66 -3.96
N TYR A 50 -19.91 -3.83 -4.91
CA TYR A 50 -20.72 -4.30 -6.04
C TYR A 50 -19.91 -5.16 -7.04
N VAL A 51 -18.64 -4.81 -7.28
CA VAL A 51 -17.73 -5.58 -8.15
C VAL A 51 -17.33 -6.91 -7.50
N ALA A 52 -17.17 -6.95 -6.17
CA ALA A 52 -16.83 -8.18 -5.44
C ALA A 52 -18.00 -9.20 -5.37
N LEU A 53 -19.25 -8.74 -5.50
CA LEU A 53 -20.46 -9.58 -5.49
C LEU A 53 -20.91 -9.99 -6.90
N GLY A 54 -20.27 -9.49 -7.97
CA GLY A 54 -20.71 -9.60 -9.37
C GLY A 54 -20.29 -10.85 -10.15
N THR A 55 -19.67 -11.85 -9.55
CA THR A 55 -19.20 -13.04 -10.29
C THR A 55 -19.73 -14.37 -9.72
N GLN A 56 -21.05 -14.52 -9.60
CA GLN A 56 -21.68 -15.83 -9.68
C GLN A 56 -23.11 -15.67 -10.23
N ALA A 57 -23.28 -15.99 -11.51
CA ALA A 57 -24.58 -16.15 -12.11
C ALA A 57 -25.20 -17.47 -11.57
N VAL A 58 -26.21 -17.32 -10.72
CA VAL A 58 -27.09 -18.44 -10.34
C VAL A 58 -28.19 -18.54 -11.39
N PRO A 59 -28.41 -19.69 -12.06
CA PRO A 59 -29.53 -19.85 -12.97
C PRO A 59 -30.86 -19.87 -12.20
N LEU A 60 -31.83 -19.07 -12.66
CA LEU A 60 -33.21 -19.08 -12.17
C LEU A 60 -33.84 -20.45 -12.46
N PRO A 61 -34.53 -21.06 -11.50
CA PRO A 61 -35.38 -22.21 -11.80
C PRO A 61 -36.65 -21.77 -12.55
N ALA A 62 -36.94 -22.48 -13.63
CA ALA A 62 -38.13 -22.29 -14.45
C ALA A 62 -39.41 -22.59 -13.65
N ASP A 63 -40.42 -21.73 -13.79
CA ASP A 63 -41.78 -21.90 -13.32
C ASP A 63 -42.34 -23.25 -13.80
N THR A 64 -42.64 -24.14 -12.87
CA THR A 64 -43.46 -25.34 -13.14
C THR A 64 -44.83 -25.10 -12.53
N LEU A 65 -45.78 -24.86 -13.40
CA LEU A 65 -47.20 -24.80 -13.07
C LEU A 65 -47.67 -26.17 -12.47
N ALA A 66 -48.24 -26.12 -11.27
CA ALA A 66 -48.89 -27.28 -10.65
C ALA A 66 -50.23 -27.57 -11.32
N PRO A 67 -50.57 -28.85 -11.58
CA PRO A 67 -51.86 -29.22 -12.10
C PRO A 67 -52.95 -29.20 -10.99
N PRO A 68 -54.25 -29.05 -11.32
CA PRO A 68 -55.34 -28.90 -10.36
C PRO A 68 -55.69 -30.23 -9.68
N VAL A 69 -55.99 -30.12 -8.39
CA VAL A 69 -56.50 -31.25 -7.54
C VAL A 69 -57.97 -31.51 -7.88
N PRO A 70 -58.38 -32.76 -8.14
CA PRO A 70 -59.80 -33.08 -8.25
C PRO A 70 -60.48 -33.21 -6.86
N ALA A 71 -61.68 -32.68 -6.76
CA ALA A 71 -62.55 -32.84 -5.62
C ALA A 71 -62.98 -34.31 -5.46
N ALA A 72 -62.88 -34.85 -4.26
CA ALA A 72 -63.46 -36.16 -3.91
C ALA A 72 -64.78 -35.96 -3.15
N GLU A 73 -65.83 -36.61 -3.68
CA GLU A 73 -67.16 -36.60 -3.14
C GLU A 73 -67.26 -37.50 -1.86
N ASP A 74 -68.15 -37.05 -0.96
CA ASP A 74 -68.60 -37.75 0.21
C ASP A 74 -69.29 -39.05 -0.12
N THR A 75 -68.93 -40.13 0.59
CA THR A 75 -69.85 -41.24 0.79
C THR A 75 -69.79 -41.74 2.23
N ALA A 76 -70.80 -41.36 3.00
CA ALA A 76 -71.02 -41.84 4.35
C ALA A 76 -71.45 -43.27 4.36
N THR A 77 -70.78 -44.18 5.15
CA THR A 77 -71.32 -45.44 5.54
C THR A 77 -71.16 -45.57 7.06
N ALA A 78 -72.30 -45.61 7.73
CA ALA A 78 -72.40 -45.81 9.17
C ALA A 78 -72.10 -47.32 9.51
N ALA A 79 -71.16 -47.53 10.43
CA ALA A 79 -70.97 -48.80 11.09
C ALA A 79 -70.98 -48.64 12.62
N MET A 80 -71.80 -49.42 13.27
CA MET A 80 -72.13 -49.36 14.70
C MET A 80 -70.96 -49.69 15.64
N LEU A 81 -70.96 -48.98 16.79
CA LEU A 81 -70.04 -49.14 17.92
C LEU A 81 -70.20 -50.44 18.68
N PRO A 82 -69.15 -50.96 19.27
CA PRO A 82 -69.20 -51.59 20.57
C PRO A 82 -68.86 -50.64 21.70
N SER A 83 -69.70 -50.60 22.71
CA SER A 83 -69.56 -49.90 23.97
C SER A 83 -68.40 -50.50 24.75
N VAL A 84 -67.34 -49.69 25.04
CA VAL A 84 -66.29 -50.04 26.01
C VAL A 84 -66.31 -49.03 27.16
N THR A 85 -66.47 -49.60 28.32
CA THR A 85 -66.44 -48.92 29.66
C THR A 85 -65.12 -48.25 29.84
N PRO A 86 -65.08 -46.96 30.27
CA PRO A 86 -63.79 -46.27 30.52
C PRO A 86 -63.21 -46.70 31.86
N SER A 87 -62.13 -47.49 31.81
CA SER A 87 -61.22 -47.64 32.99
C SER A 87 -60.39 -46.39 33.09
N GLY A 88 -60.79 -45.50 34.00
CA GLY A 88 -60.08 -44.24 34.26
C GLY A 88 -58.71 -44.47 34.94
N THR A 89 -57.67 -44.51 34.15
CA THR A 89 -56.29 -44.25 34.65
C THR A 89 -56.14 -42.74 34.77
N PRO A 90 -55.81 -42.18 35.94
CA PRO A 90 -55.61 -40.72 36.06
C PRO A 90 -54.46 -40.31 35.16
N LEU A 91 -54.75 -39.38 34.22
CA LEU A 91 -53.75 -38.68 33.43
C LEU A 91 -52.75 -37.98 34.36
N PRO A 92 -51.44 -38.14 34.16
CA PRO A 92 -50.47 -37.41 34.99
C PRO A 92 -50.74 -35.93 34.87
N THR A 93 -51.04 -35.30 36.00
CA THR A 93 -51.18 -33.84 36.11
C THR A 93 -49.82 -33.23 35.72
N SER A 94 -49.75 -32.52 34.60
CA SER A 94 -48.57 -31.75 34.22
C SER A 94 -48.28 -30.73 35.33
N THR A 95 -47.26 -31.00 36.11
CA THR A 95 -46.77 -30.04 37.08
C THR A 95 -46.08 -28.95 36.29
N PHE A 96 -46.77 -27.81 36.05
CA PHE A 96 -46.15 -26.64 35.45
C PHE A 96 -45.07 -26.14 36.43
N THR A 97 -43.79 -26.22 36.01
CA THR A 97 -42.73 -25.53 36.72
C THR A 97 -43.05 -24.02 36.63
N PRO A 98 -43.20 -23.33 37.78
CA PRO A 98 -43.52 -21.90 37.75
C PRO A 98 -42.44 -21.13 36.98
N MET A 99 -42.88 -20.33 35.99
CA MET A 99 -41.98 -19.50 35.21
C MET A 99 -41.23 -18.52 36.13
N PRO A 100 -39.89 -18.44 36.05
CA PRO A 100 -39.12 -17.48 36.85
C PRO A 100 -39.60 -16.04 36.65
N CYS A 101 -39.57 -15.23 37.72
CA CYS A 101 -39.91 -13.82 37.65
C CYS A 101 -38.96 -13.07 36.70
N ASN A 102 -37.66 -13.27 36.90
CA ASN A 102 -36.59 -12.61 36.13
C ASN A 102 -35.92 -13.64 35.21
N TRP A 103 -36.10 -13.48 33.91
CA TRP A 103 -35.54 -14.38 32.90
C TRP A 103 -35.36 -13.65 31.58
N ALA A 104 -34.16 -13.68 31.04
CA ALA A 104 -33.83 -13.08 29.74
C ALA A 104 -33.56 -14.15 28.68
N GLN A 105 -33.86 -13.80 27.44
CA GLN A 105 -33.43 -14.57 26.26
C GLN A 105 -32.57 -13.65 25.38
N PHE A 106 -31.39 -14.14 24.99
CA PHE A 106 -30.61 -13.50 23.94
C PHE A 106 -31.33 -13.69 22.59
N VAL A 107 -31.47 -12.61 21.82
CA VAL A 107 -32.09 -12.62 20.50
C VAL A 107 -31.03 -12.47 19.41
N SER A 108 -30.22 -11.42 19.52
CA SER A 108 -29.16 -11.18 18.53
C SER A 108 -28.18 -10.10 19.02
N ASP A 109 -27.00 -10.10 18.41
CA ASP A 109 -26.12 -8.95 18.37
C ASP A 109 -26.72 -7.91 17.40
N VAL A 110 -26.95 -6.69 17.88
CA VAL A 110 -27.41 -5.57 17.05
C VAL A 110 -26.21 -4.84 16.44
N THR A 111 -25.14 -4.70 17.25
CA THR A 111 -23.84 -4.17 16.81
C THR A 111 -22.75 -5.17 17.22
N ILE A 112 -21.56 -5.04 16.64
CA ILE A 112 -20.36 -5.80 17.01
C ILE A 112 -20.63 -7.31 17.08
N PRO A 113 -20.54 -8.05 15.96
CA PRO A 113 -20.64 -9.51 15.98
C PRO A 113 -19.43 -10.14 16.70
N ASP A 114 -19.55 -11.41 17.09
CA ASP A 114 -18.42 -12.13 17.67
C ASP A 114 -17.20 -12.12 16.73
N ASP A 115 -16.00 -12.04 17.34
CA ASP A 115 -14.70 -11.98 16.67
C ASP A 115 -14.51 -10.73 15.76
N TRP A 116 -15.30 -9.66 15.99
CA TRP A 116 -15.12 -8.40 15.29
C TRP A 116 -13.71 -7.84 15.52
N GLU A 117 -13.03 -7.46 14.42
CA GLU A 117 -11.67 -6.91 14.47
C GLU A 117 -11.69 -5.40 14.70
N THR A 118 -10.86 -4.94 15.63
CA THR A 118 -10.67 -3.52 15.95
C THR A 118 -9.21 -3.21 16.24
N GLY A 119 -8.83 -1.93 16.23
CA GLY A 119 -7.51 -1.46 16.64
C GLY A 119 -7.31 -1.45 18.15
N PRO A 120 -6.07 -1.24 18.64
CA PRO A 120 -5.77 -1.01 20.04
C PRO A 120 -6.37 0.30 20.55
N SER A 121 -6.98 0.28 21.75
CA SER A 121 -7.57 1.46 22.41
C SER A 121 -8.65 2.17 21.60
N ASP A 122 -9.38 1.45 20.77
CA ASP A 122 -10.54 1.98 20.04
C ASP A 122 -11.78 1.95 20.91
N HIS A 123 -12.58 3.03 20.83
CA HIS A 123 -13.91 3.09 21.47
C HIS A 123 -14.95 2.45 20.55
N PHE A 124 -15.83 1.62 21.14
CA PHE A 124 -16.94 1.01 20.42
C PHE A 124 -18.14 0.80 21.33
N THR A 125 -19.33 0.73 20.75
CA THR A 125 -20.59 0.48 21.47
C THR A 125 -21.12 -0.89 21.10
N LYS A 126 -21.18 -1.81 22.06
CA LYS A 126 -21.86 -3.10 21.92
C LYS A 126 -23.33 -2.95 22.25
N THR A 127 -24.18 -3.47 21.38
CA THR A 127 -25.64 -3.52 21.58
C THR A 127 -26.14 -4.94 21.38
N TRP A 128 -26.84 -5.46 22.38
CA TRP A 128 -27.54 -6.74 22.32
C TRP A 128 -29.05 -6.50 22.28
N ARG A 129 -29.79 -7.35 21.54
CA ARG A 129 -31.24 -7.46 21.66
C ARG A 129 -31.57 -8.58 22.60
N LEU A 130 -32.25 -8.24 23.71
CA LEU A 130 -32.72 -9.17 24.72
C LEU A 130 -34.25 -9.19 24.73
N LYS A 131 -34.80 -10.35 25.07
CA LYS A 131 -36.25 -10.53 25.26
C LYS A 131 -36.54 -10.91 26.72
N ASN A 132 -37.51 -10.27 27.30
CA ASN A 132 -38.05 -10.65 28.63
C ASN A 132 -38.93 -11.88 28.47
N ILE A 133 -38.45 -13.05 28.90
CA ILE A 133 -39.22 -14.30 28.90
C ILE A 133 -39.65 -14.73 30.32
N GLY A 134 -39.39 -13.89 31.33
CA GLY A 134 -39.87 -14.08 32.68
C GLY A 134 -41.30 -13.58 32.89
N SER A 135 -41.83 -13.74 34.10
CA SER A 135 -43.18 -13.30 34.47
C SER A 135 -43.24 -11.89 35.04
N CYS A 136 -42.10 -11.25 35.36
CA CYS A 136 -42.03 -9.90 35.90
C CYS A 136 -41.66 -8.87 34.83
N THR A 137 -42.24 -7.67 34.92
CA THR A 137 -41.87 -6.53 34.06
C THR A 137 -40.55 -5.91 34.51
N TRP A 138 -39.58 -5.75 33.58
CA TRP A 138 -38.37 -5.00 33.87
C TRP A 138 -38.67 -3.51 33.87
N THR A 139 -38.15 -2.81 34.88
CA THR A 139 -38.39 -1.39 35.10
C THR A 139 -37.08 -0.61 35.11
N SER A 140 -37.13 0.69 35.34
CA SER A 140 -35.96 1.55 35.54
C SER A 140 -35.05 1.16 36.72
N GLY A 141 -35.50 0.28 37.61
CA GLY A 141 -34.69 -0.29 38.68
C GLY A 141 -33.80 -1.47 38.25
N TYR A 142 -33.94 -1.92 37.00
CA TYR A 142 -33.11 -3.00 36.46
C TYR A 142 -31.82 -2.45 35.84
N SER A 143 -30.75 -3.21 35.92
CA SER A 143 -29.43 -2.79 35.37
C SER A 143 -28.74 -3.92 34.63
N LEU A 144 -27.96 -3.54 33.63
CA LEU A 144 -26.89 -4.33 33.03
C LEU A 144 -25.70 -4.35 34.02
N VAL A 145 -25.08 -5.49 34.25
CA VAL A 145 -23.92 -5.63 35.12
C VAL A 145 -22.83 -6.43 34.40
N PHE A 146 -21.59 -6.01 34.57
CA PHE A 146 -20.42 -6.80 34.18
C PHE A 146 -20.29 -7.98 35.14
N ASP A 147 -20.17 -9.21 34.63
CA ASP A 147 -20.11 -10.44 35.44
C ASP A 147 -18.64 -10.91 35.58
N HIS A 148 -17.97 -11.22 34.47
CA HIS A 148 -16.57 -11.68 34.49
C HIS A 148 -15.91 -11.54 33.10
N GLY A 149 -14.63 -11.95 32.98
CA GLY A 149 -13.85 -11.87 31.75
C GLY A 149 -13.15 -10.53 31.61
N ASP A 150 -13.00 -10.06 30.34
CA ASP A 150 -12.35 -8.81 30.02
C ASP A 150 -13.35 -7.64 30.11
N GLN A 151 -13.15 -6.75 31.07
CA GLN A 151 -14.09 -5.65 31.32
C GLN A 151 -14.13 -4.61 30.20
N MET A 152 -13.04 -4.38 29.50
CA MET A 152 -12.92 -3.46 28.36
C MET A 152 -13.52 -2.07 28.62
N GLY A 153 -13.27 -1.53 29.83
CA GLY A 153 -13.76 -0.21 30.24
C GLY A 153 -15.27 -0.14 30.55
N ALA A 154 -16.00 -1.27 30.51
CA ALA A 154 -17.41 -1.30 30.87
C ALA A 154 -17.63 -0.79 32.31
N PRO A 155 -18.71 -0.03 32.58
CA PRO A 155 -19.09 0.28 33.93
C PRO A 155 -19.50 -1.00 34.68
N ALA A 156 -19.26 -1.07 36.01
CA ALA A 156 -19.65 -2.21 36.80
C ALA A 156 -21.18 -2.44 36.76
N SER A 157 -21.95 -1.40 36.54
CA SER A 157 -23.41 -1.44 36.40
C SER A 157 -23.91 -0.20 35.64
N GLN A 158 -24.90 -0.37 34.78
CA GLN A 158 -25.64 0.74 34.16
C GLN A 158 -27.14 0.42 34.11
N GLN A 159 -27.98 1.44 34.11
CA GLN A 159 -29.43 1.28 34.02
C GLN A 159 -29.81 0.55 32.72
N LEU A 160 -30.68 -0.47 32.83
CA LEU A 160 -31.15 -1.28 31.68
C LEU A 160 -32.09 -0.48 30.77
N THR A 161 -33.03 0.25 31.36
CA THR A 161 -34.05 1.03 30.63
C THR A 161 -34.56 2.18 31.51
N ALA A 162 -34.94 3.27 30.89
CA ALA A 162 -35.68 4.36 31.56
C ALA A 162 -37.21 4.10 31.58
N GLY A 163 -37.69 3.14 30.81
CA GLY A 163 -39.09 2.74 30.71
C GLY A 163 -39.37 1.40 31.33
N THR A 164 -40.22 0.60 30.68
CA THR A 164 -40.59 -0.76 31.10
C THR A 164 -40.50 -1.76 29.95
N VAL A 165 -40.13 -3.00 30.27
CA VAL A 165 -40.14 -4.13 29.33
C VAL A 165 -41.06 -5.21 29.89
N ALA A 166 -42.27 -5.30 29.40
CA ALA A 166 -43.23 -6.30 29.85
C ALA A 166 -42.81 -7.74 29.45
N PRO A 167 -43.32 -8.78 30.10
CA PRO A 167 -43.20 -10.15 29.63
C PRO A 167 -43.51 -10.29 28.15
N GLY A 168 -42.60 -10.96 27.40
CA GLY A 168 -42.63 -11.11 25.95
C GLY A 168 -42.04 -9.94 25.16
N GLY A 169 -41.78 -8.77 25.79
CA GLY A 169 -41.18 -7.59 25.17
C GLY A 169 -39.67 -7.76 24.90
N THR A 170 -39.16 -7.00 23.95
CA THR A 170 -37.73 -6.91 23.61
C THR A 170 -37.16 -5.54 23.93
N ILE A 171 -35.84 -5.51 24.20
CA ILE A 171 -35.07 -4.30 24.40
C ILE A 171 -33.69 -4.40 23.76
N ASP A 172 -33.22 -3.29 23.22
CA ASP A 172 -31.81 -3.15 22.80
C ASP A 172 -31.02 -2.52 23.94
N VAL A 173 -30.00 -3.24 24.41
CA VAL A 173 -29.15 -2.86 25.55
C VAL A 173 -27.76 -2.56 25.03
N SER A 174 -27.28 -1.33 25.23
CA SER A 174 -25.99 -0.87 24.75
C SER A 174 -25.01 -0.63 25.90
N VAL A 175 -23.73 -0.88 25.67
CA VAL A 175 -22.63 -0.52 26.57
C VAL A 175 -21.47 0.04 25.76
N ASP A 176 -20.89 1.14 26.24
CA ASP A 176 -19.68 1.71 25.64
C ASP A 176 -18.44 1.02 26.21
N LEU A 177 -17.57 0.59 25.33
CA LEU A 177 -16.40 -0.21 25.62
C LEU A 177 -15.13 0.41 25.01
N LEU A 178 -13.99 0.03 25.56
CA LEU A 178 -12.66 0.40 25.08
C LEU A 178 -11.86 -0.89 24.83
N SER A 179 -11.39 -1.09 23.61
CA SER A 179 -10.54 -2.22 23.28
C SER A 179 -9.21 -2.15 24.04
N PRO A 180 -8.65 -3.27 24.53
CA PRO A 180 -7.33 -3.29 25.13
C PRO A 180 -6.23 -2.81 24.19
N ALA A 181 -5.12 -2.29 24.78
CA ALA A 181 -3.99 -1.77 23.99
C ALA A 181 -3.14 -2.89 23.35
N ALA A 182 -3.15 -4.10 23.89
CA ALA A 182 -2.41 -5.22 23.35
C ALA A 182 -3.23 -5.98 22.32
N PRO A 183 -2.63 -6.44 21.20
CA PRO A 183 -3.30 -7.36 20.27
C PRO A 183 -3.67 -8.68 20.96
N GLY A 184 -4.86 -9.21 20.65
CA GLY A 184 -5.35 -10.42 21.27
C GLY A 184 -6.86 -10.61 21.09
N THR A 185 -7.40 -11.72 21.59
CA THR A 185 -8.84 -11.95 21.65
C THR A 185 -9.32 -11.67 23.07
N TYR A 186 -10.38 -10.87 23.19
CA TYR A 186 -10.93 -10.42 24.46
C TYR A 186 -12.42 -10.71 24.52
N GLN A 187 -12.89 -11.17 25.68
CA GLN A 187 -14.29 -11.55 25.87
C GLN A 187 -14.77 -11.10 27.25
N GLY A 188 -15.80 -10.25 27.26
CA GLY A 188 -16.46 -9.77 28.48
C GLY A 188 -17.86 -10.35 28.61
N PHE A 189 -18.24 -10.78 29.81
CA PHE A 189 -19.52 -11.40 30.09
C PHE A 189 -20.39 -10.51 30.95
N PHE A 190 -21.68 -10.50 30.66
CA PHE A 190 -22.66 -9.59 31.27
C PHE A 190 -23.90 -10.35 31.68
N LYS A 191 -24.52 -9.88 32.75
CA LYS A 191 -25.82 -10.33 33.29
C LYS A 191 -26.72 -9.15 33.55
N LEU A 192 -27.93 -9.44 33.99
CA LEU A 192 -28.91 -8.46 34.42
C LEU A 192 -29.07 -8.51 35.95
N ARG A 193 -29.37 -7.37 36.55
CA ARG A 193 -29.70 -7.25 37.96
C ARG A 193 -31.06 -6.62 38.09
N ALA A 194 -31.96 -7.30 38.83
CA ALA A 194 -33.31 -6.82 39.13
C ALA A 194 -33.30 -5.73 40.23
N SER A 195 -34.43 -5.07 40.43
CA SER A 195 -34.58 -4.00 41.43
C SER A 195 -34.40 -4.46 42.89
N ASP A 196 -34.60 -5.76 43.18
CA ASP A 196 -34.30 -6.41 44.43
C ASP A 196 -32.84 -6.85 44.62
N SER A 197 -31.98 -6.49 43.68
CA SER A 197 -30.56 -6.85 43.59
C SER A 197 -30.28 -8.29 43.18
N SER A 198 -31.27 -9.11 42.89
CA SER A 198 -31.04 -10.46 42.36
C SER A 198 -30.40 -10.40 40.98
N ILE A 199 -29.39 -11.25 40.75
CA ILE A 199 -28.70 -11.38 39.44
C ILE A 199 -29.41 -12.45 38.63
N PHE A 200 -29.64 -12.19 37.36
CA PHE A 200 -30.23 -13.15 36.45
C PHE A 200 -29.65 -12.97 35.04
N GLY A 201 -29.93 -13.91 34.17
CA GLY A 201 -29.37 -13.88 32.81
C GLY A 201 -30.20 -14.67 31.77
N ILE A 202 -29.49 -15.28 30.85
CA ILE A 202 -30.06 -16.10 29.79
C ILE A 202 -29.94 -17.61 30.09
N GLY A 203 -30.40 -18.45 29.20
CA GLY A 203 -30.33 -19.92 29.34
C GLY A 203 -31.46 -20.52 30.16
N ALA A 204 -31.44 -21.83 30.32
CA ALA A 204 -32.57 -22.60 30.92
C ALA A 204 -32.79 -22.29 32.43
N ASP A 205 -31.70 -21.97 33.12
CA ASP A 205 -31.72 -21.70 34.57
C ASP A 205 -31.82 -20.20 34.89
N ALA A 206 -31.99 -19.34 33.86
CA ALA A 206 -32.08 -17.89 33.96
C ALA A 206 -30.84 -17.22 34.61
N ASP A 207 -29.68 -17.88 34.63
CA ASP A 207 -28.45 -17.39 35.26
C ASP A 207 -27.25 -17.29 34.30
N GLY A 208 -27.39 -17.71 33.02
CA GLY A 208 -26.35 -17.64 32.02
C GLY A 208 -26.00 -16.21 31.63
N ALA A 209 -24.70 -15.92 31.46
CA ALA A 209 -24.23 -14.65 30.95
C ALA A 209 -24.33 -14.59 29.42
N PHE A 210 -24.53 -13.38 28.89
CA PHE A 210 -24.29 -13.06 27.47
C PHE A 210 -23.00 -12.25 27.35
N TRP A 211 -22.44 -12.13 26.15
CA TRP A 211 -21.05 -11.65 26.02
C TRP A 211 -20.85 -10.71 24.84
N VAL A 212 -19.71 -10.04 24.87
CA VAL A 212 -19.06 -9.41 23.72
C VAL A 212 -17.70 -10.08 23.53
N LYS A 213 -17.37 -10.42 22.29
CA LYS A 213 -16.08 -11.02 21.94
C LYS A 213 -15.49 -10.26 20.78
N ILE A 214 -14.27 -9.73 20.96
CA ILE A 214 -13.56 -8.96 19.95
C ILE A 214 -12.16 -9.50 19.74
N LYS A 215 -11.57 -9.15 18.59
CA LYS A 215 -10.17 -9.41 18.27
C LYS A 215 -9.46 -8.07 18.05
N VAL A 216 -8.56 -7.71 18.94
CA VAL A 216 -7.68 -6.55 18.76
C VAL A 216 -6.53 -6.94 17.84
N VAL A 217 -6.44 -6.28 16.70
CA VAL A 217 -5.36 -6.48 15.73
C VAL A 217 -4.31 -5.39 15.89
N ALA A 218 -3.03 -5.75 15.71
CA ALA A 218 -1.97 -4.74 15.71
C ALA A 218 -2.22 -3.73 14.60
N LEU A 219 -2.08 -2.44 14.91
CA LEU A 219 -1.99 -1.42 13.86
C LEU A 219 -0.76 -1.75 13.00
N ALA A 220 -0.97 -1.91 11.70
CA ALA A 220 0.16 -1.97 10.79
C ALA A 220 1.01 -0.71 11.00
N PRO A 221 2.35 -0.83 11.15
CA PRO A 221 3.21 0.35 11.18
C PRO A 221 2.87 1.24 9.98
N PRO A 222 2.88 2.57 10.13
CA PRO A 222 2.66 3.46 8.99
C PRO A 222 3.60 3.03 7.86
N ALA A 223 3.05 2.84 6.67
CA ALA A 223 3.83 2.40 5.52
C ALA A 223 4.95 3.42 5.28
N VAL A 224 6.20 3.01 5.51
CA VAL A 224 7.36 3.85 5.24
C VAL A 224 7.42 4.05 3.74
N ALA A 225 7.28 5.27 3.27
CA ALA A 225 7.45 5.58 1.85
C ALA A 225 8.93 5.43 1.44
N PRO A 226 9.22 4.81 0.28
CA PRO A 226 10.59 4.77 -0.21
C PRO A 226 11.09 6.18 -0.52
N ALA A 227 12.32 6.48 -0.15
CA ALA A 227 12.97 7.76 -0.44
C ALA A 227 14.31 7.54 -1.13
N THR A 228 14.61 8.34 -2.16
CA THR A 228 15.89 8.28 -2.85
C THR A 228 16.63 9.61 -2.74
N GLN A 229 17.94 9.53 -2.57
CA GLN A 229 18.86 10.66 -2.67
C GLN A 229 19.95 10.38 -3.69
N VAL A 230 20.55 11.44 -4.22
CA VAL A 230 21.65 11.33 -5.16
C VAL A 230 22.94 11.79 -4.48
N VAL A 231 23.99 10.98 -4.59
CA VAL A 231 25.35 11.37 -4.26
C VAL A 231 26.19 11.40 -5.53
N SER A 232 27.19 12.27 -5.61
CA SER A 232 28.04 12.40 -6.79
C SER A 232 29.50 12.52 -6.44
N LYS A 233 30.34 12.12 -7.40
CA LYS A 233 31.81 12.31 -7.34
C LYS A 233 32.34 12.72 -8.69
N THR A 234 33.14 13.79 -8.70
CA THR A 234 33.78 14.32 -9.92
C THR A 234 35.27 14.09 -9.89
N VAL A 235 35.83 13.68 -11.01
CA VAL A 235 37.27 13.53 -11.25
C VAL A 235 37.65 14.13 -12.59
N SER A 236 38.86 14.69 -12.67
CA SER A 236 39.44 15.18 -13.92
C SER A 236 40.08 14.01 -14.68
N THR A 237 39.72 13.89 -15.97
CA THR A 237 40.29 12.90 -16.90
C THR A 237 41.29 13.59 -17.83
N PRO A 238 42.58 13.26 -17.79
CA PRO A 238 43.57 13.88 -18.66
C PRO A 238 43.25 13.76 -20.15
N ALA A 239 43.80 14.64 -20.97
CA ALA A 239 43.67 14.54 -22.43
C ALA A 239 44.19 13.17 -22.92
N GLY A 240 43.40 12.51 -23.78
CA GLY A 240 43.70 11.13 -24.26
C GLY A 240 43.73 10.07 -23.18
N GLY A 241 43.45 10.41 -21.90
CA GLY A 241 43.48 9.48 -20.77
C GLY A 241 42.18 8.71 -20.56
N THR A 242 42.25 7.69 -19.70
CA THR A 242 41.11 6.94 -19.18
C THR A 242 41.00 7.18 -17.68
N MET A 243 39.81 7.36 -17.15
CA MET A 243 39.57 7.56 -15.73
C MET A 243 38.32 6.81 -15.28
N SER A 244 38.39 6.35 -14.03
CA SER A 244 37.23 5.78 -13.33
C SER A 244 37.02 6.45 -12.00
N THR A 245 35.76 6.51 -11.55
CA THR A 245 35.43 6.90 -10.17
C THR A 245 34.16 6.26 -9.71
N THR A 246 33.96 6.21 -8.40
CA THR A 246 32.75 5.63 -7.77
C THR A 246 32.14 6.68 -6.84
N ALA A 247 30.86 6.98 -7.00
CA ALA A 247 30.05 7.68 -6.03
C ALA A 247 29.45 6.63 -5.05
N VAL A 248 29.66 6.81 -3.74
CA VAL A 248 29.32 5.83 -2.71
C VAL A 248 28.12 6.32 -1.91
N CYS A 249 27.13 5.48 -1.73
CA CYS A 249 25.95 5.76 -0.92
C CYS A 249 26.31 5.82 0.57
N PRO A 250 25.65 6.73 1.35
CA PRO A 250 25.85 6.81 2.80
C PRO A 250 25.39 5.54 3.51
N ASP A 251 25.92 5.33 4.71
CA ASP A 251 25.47 4.27 5.60
C ASP A 251 23.97 4.34 5.87
N GLY A 252 23.33 3.18 6.00
CA GLY A 252 21.87 3.08 6.16
C GLY A 252 21.07 3.22 4.86
N THR A 253 21.74 3.38 3.71
CA THR A 253 21.11 3.40 2.38
C THR A 253 21.70 2.33 1.46
N VAL A 254 20.95 1.94 0.42
CA VAL A 254 21.44 0.99 -0.59
C VAL A 254 21.46 1.62 -1.97
N VAL A 255 22.53 1.35 -2.75
CA VAL A 255 22.57 1.81 -4.14
C VAL A 255 21.59 1.01 -4.98
N THR A 256 20.71 1.70 -5.70
CA THR A 256 19.71 1.09 -6.59
C THR A 256 20.01 1.28 -8.07
N GLY A 257 20.82 2.27 -8.38
CA GLY A 257 21.20 2.63 -9.74
C GLY A 257 22.13 3.82 -9.72
N GLY A 258 22.38 4.40 -10.86
CA GLY A 258 23.21 5.59 -10.95
C GLY A 258 23.34 6.07 -12.39
N GLY A 259 24.26 7.01 -12.59
CA GLY A 259 24.47 7.61 -13.88
C GLY A 259 25.76 8.40 -13.95
N PHE A 260 25.88 9.19 -15.00
CA PHE A 260 27.09 9.96 -15.28
C PHE A 260 26.77 11.29 -15.99
N SER A 261 27.76 12.18 -15.96
CA SER A 261 27.83 13.35 -16.82
C SER A 261 29.27 13.56 -17.26
N VAL A 262 29.46 13.81 -18.54
CA VAL A 262 30.76 14.04 -19.20
C VAL A 262 30.63 15.17 -20.23
N ASN A 263 31.76 15.73 -20.63
CA ASN A 263 31.79 16.66 -21.75
C ASN A 263 31.74 15.93 -23.10
N LEU A 264 31.24 16.60 -24.13
CA LEU A 264 31.29 16.09 -25.50
C LEU A 264 32.75 15.75 -25.88
N GLY A 265 32.93 14.69 -26.65
CA GLY A 265 34.25 14.16 -27.00
C GLY A 265 34.83 13.18 -25.98
N MET A 266 34.13 12.94 -24.86
CA MET A 266 34.43 11.82 -23.96
C MET A 266 33.57 10.61 -24.31
N HIS A 267 34.18 9.41 -24.24
CA HIS A 267 33.50 8.16 -24.52
C HIS A 267 33.26 7.38 -23.23
N MET A 268 31.98 7.27 -22.79
CA MET A 268 31.55 6.43 -21.69
C MET A 268 31.44 4.99 -22.17
N TYR A 269 32.18 4.06 -21.57
CA TYR A 269 32.15 2.67 -21.98
C TYR A 269 31.84 1.67 -20.86
N THR A 270 31.83 2.12 -19.60
CA THR A 270 31.43 1.27 -18.45
C THR A 270 30.68 2.08 -17.43
N GLN A 271 29.55 1.55 -16.96
CA GLN A 271 28.89 2.00 -15.73
C GLN A 271 28.21 0.82 -15.06
N ALA A 272 28.40 0.66 -13.76
CA ALA A 272 27.84 -0.44 -12.98
C ALA A 272 27.84 -0.16 -11.48
N LYS A 273 27.08 -0.95 -10.73
CA LYS A 273 27.18 -1.03 -9.26
C LYS A 273 28.57 -1.48 -8.84
N ASN A 274 29.19 -0.80 -7.88
CA ASN A 274 30.45 -1.16 -7.27
C ASN A 274 30.37 -1.00 -5.74
N GLY A 275 30.34 -2.13 -5.02
CA GLY A 275 30.04 -2.12 -3.58
C GLY A 275 28.67 -1.49 -3.31
N ASN A 276 28.58 -0.56 -2.34
CA ASN A 276 27.39 0.27 -2.11
C ASN A 276 27.48 1.60 -2.86
N GLY A 277 27.93 1.59 -4.11
CA GLY A 277 28.08 2.79 -4.93
C GLY A 277 27.86 2.51 -6.42
N TRP A 278 27.99 3.56 -7.21
CA TRP A 278 27.92 3.53 -8.67
C TRP A 278 29.25 3.96 -9.26
N ALA A 279 29.81 3.13 -10.11
CA ALA A 279 31.05 3.40 -10.80
C ALA A 279 30.82 3.71 -12.27
N ALA A 280 31.67 4.56 -12.84
CA ALA A 280 31.73 4.75 -14.28
C ALA A 280 33.17 4.89 -14.75
N VAL A 281 33.43 4.49 -16.00
CA VAL A 281 34.73 4.57 -16.66
C VAL A 281 34.59 5.26 -18.00
N VAL A 282 35.46 6.23 -18.26
CA VAL A 282 35.44 7.07 -19.45
C VAL A 282 36.81 7.19 -20.10
N LYS A 283 36.82 7.29 -21.43
CA LYS A 283 37.96 7.70 -22.23
C LYS A 283 37.77 9.15 -22.68
N ASN A 284 38.74 10.01 -22.39
CA ASN A 284 38.74 11.39 -22.88
C ASN A 284 39.45 11.45 -24.24
N ASN A 285 38.71 11.74 -25.31
CA ASN A 285 39.26 11.91 -26.66
C ASN A 285 39.54 13.39 -27.00
N ASN A 286 39.34 14.31 -26.04
CA ASN A 286 39.66 15.72 -26.22
C ASN A 286 41.17 15.98 -26.02
N ALA A 287 41.66 17.10 -26.59
CA ALA A 287 43.03 17.56 -26.45
C ALA A 287 43.34 18.21 -25.08
N SER A 288 42.34 18.41 -24.23
CA SER A 288 42.46 18.98 -22.89
C SER A 288 41.80 18.06 -21.85
N ALA A 289 42.19 18.25 -20.58
CA ALA A 289 41.56 17.52 -19.48
C ALA A 289 40.07 17.88 -19.38
N GLN A 290 39.22 16.88 -19.10
CA GLN A 290 37.77 16.99 -18.99
C GLN A 290 37.27 16.29 -17.74
N ASN A 291 36.11 16.68 -17.24
CA ASN A 291 35.53 16.10 -16.03
C ASN A 291 34.60 14.93 -16.33
N LEU A 292 34.75 13.86 -15.53
CA LEU A 292 33.77 12.81 -15.32
C LEU A 292 33.08 13.05 -13.99
N THR A 293 31.74 13.19 -13.98
CA THR A 293 30.95 13.15 -12.77
C THR A 293 30.08 11.88 -12.77
N VAL A 294 30.19 11.11 -11.69
CA VAL A 294 29.41 9.90 -11.46
C VAL A 294 28.37 10.15 -10.39
N TYR A 295 27.16 9.66 -10.58
CA TYR A 295 26.04 9.79 -9.67
C TYR A 295 25.60 8.41 -9.19
N ALA A 296 25.39 8.22 -7.88
CA ALA A 296 24.71 7.06 -7.32
C ALA A 296 23.33 7.47 -6.79
N ILE A 297 22.33 6.64 -7.05
CA ILE A 297 20.99 6.77 -6.50
C ILE A 297 20.90 5.84 -5.30
N CYS A 298 20.66 6.41 -4.13
CA CYS A 298 20.71 5.74 -2.84
C CYS A 298 19.31 5.69 -2.25
N LEU A 299 18.78 4.49 -2.05
CA LEU A 299 17.45 4.24 -1.49
C LEU A 299 17.53 4.13 0.03
N THR A 300 16.68 4.87 0.72
CA THR A 300 16.33 4.67 2.13
C THR A 300 15.02 3.90 2.20
N TYR A 301 15.05 2.67 2.68
CA TYR A 301 13.90 1.83 2.98
C TYR A 301 14.30 0.71 3.96
N PRO A 302 13.43 0.32 4.91
CA PRO A 302 13.78 -0.71 5.90
C PRO A 302 14.07 -2.07 5.28
N SER A 303 15.07 -2.77 5.82
CA SER A 303 15.35 -4.19 5.55
C SER A 303 15.52 -4.57 4.08
N VAL A 304 16.06 -3.66 3.26
CA VAL A 304 16.36 -3.94 1.84
C VAL A 304 17.85 -4.10 1.60
N SER A 305 18.19 -4.87 0.57
CA SER A 305 19.55 -5.01 0.06
C SER A 305 19.56 -5.07 -1.46
N THR A 306 20.72 -4.76 -2.08
CA THR A 306 20.87 -4.86 -3.53
C THR A 306 22.04 -5.77 -3.90
N THR A 307 21.79 -6.66 -4.85
CA THR A 307 22.80 -7.47 -5.53
C THR A 307 22.92 -7.06 -6.99
N MET A 308 24.02 -7.44 -7.64
CA MET A 308 24.22 -7.24 -9.07
C MET A 308 24.31 -8.60 -9.75
N VAL A 309 23.56 -8.76 -10.84
CA VAL A 309 23.70 -9.89 -11.77
C VAL A 309 24.26 -9.40 -13.09
N SER A 310 24.98 -10.26 -13.81
CA SER A 310 25.63 -9.90 -15.08
C SER A 310 25.50 -11.02 -16.09
N GLU A 311 25.45 -10.63 -17.37
CA GLU A 311 25.50 -11.51 -18.53
C GLU A 311 26.44 -10.93 -19.56
N THR A 312 27.15 -11.80 -20.30
CA THR A 312 28.13 -11.42 -21.33
C THR A 312 27.73 -11.95 -22.69
N ILE A 313 27.88 -11.14 -23.73
CA ILE A 313 27.69 -11.54 -25.12
C ILE A 313 28.93 -11.18 -25.97
N SER A 314 29.23 -12.00 -26.97
CA SER A 314 30.22 -11.71 -28.01
C SER A 314 29.48 -11.35 -29.30
N VAL A 315 29.86 -10.23 -29.91
CA VAL A 315 29.26 -9.68 -31.13
C VAL A 315 30.28 -9.71 -32.25
N GLY A 316 29.93 -10.34 -33.36
CA GLY A 316 30.78 -10.42 -34.54
C GLY A 316 31.18 -9.06 -35.09
N GLY A 317 32.29 -9.02 -35.88
CA GLY A 317 32.73 -7.78 -36.51
C GLY A 317 31.64 -7.11 -37.34
N HIS A 318 31.48 -5.78 -37.19
CA HIS A 318 30.44 -4.94 -37.85
C HIS A 318 28.99 -5.35 -37.50
N GLY A 319 28.78 -6.23 -36.51
CA GLY A 319 27.48 -6.71 -36.07
C GLY A 319 26.85 -5.88 -34.99
N ALA A 320 25.64 -6.26 -34.60
CA ALA A 320 24.94 -5.75 -33.39
C ALA A 320 24.51 -6.92 -32.52
N GLY A 321 24.45 -6.67 -31.20
CA GLY A 321 24.02 -7.66 -30.22
C GLY A 321 23.13 -7.05 -29.14
N ASN A 322 22.27 -7.89 -28.57
CA ASN A 322 21.44 -7.58 -27.41
C ASN A 322 21.64 -8.65 -26.37
N ILE A 323 21.76 -8.25 -25.10
CA ILE A 323 21.82 -9.17 -23.97
C ILE A 323 21.01 -8.59 -22.81
N THR A 324 20.51 -9.49 -21.97
CA THR A 324 19.64 -9.12 -20.85
C THR A 324 20.07 -9.86 -19.59
N ALA A 325 20.39 -9.11 -18.53
CA ALA A 325 20.67 -9.64 -17.20
C ALA A 325 19.36 -9.61 -16.38
N ALA A 326 18.87 -10.78 -15.95
CA ALA A 326 17.59 -10.92 -15.25
C ALA A 326 17.79 -11.01 -13.73
N CYS A 327 16.96 -10.31 -12.97
CA CYS A 327 16.91 -10.45 -11.52
C CYS A 327 16.27 -11.79 -11.12
N PRO A 328 16.77 -12.45 -10.05
CA PRO A 328 16.14 -13.64 -9.48
C PRO A 328 14.68 -13.39 -9.09
N ALA A 329 13.88 -14.46 -9.07
CA ALA A 329 12.49 -14.40 -8.60
C ALA A 329 12.42 -13.82 -7.17
N GLY A 330 11.41 -12.97 -6.90
CA GLY A 330 11.24 -12.29 -5.63
C GLY A 330 12.07 -11.01 -5.46
N ASN A 331 12.95 -10.68 -6.41
CA ASN A 331 13.70 -9.43 -6.42
C ASN A 331 13.16 -8.50 -7.50
N ALA A 332 13.28 -7.19 -7.31
CA ALA A 332 12.88 -6.17 -8.29
C ALA A 332 14.13 -5.54 -8.93
N VAL A 333 14.14 -5.39 -10.27
CA VAL A 333 15.21 -4.65 -10.94
C VAL A 333 15.03 -3.16 -10.69
N THR A 334 16.03 -2.47 -10.14
CA THR A 334 15.98 -1.04 -9.81
C THR A 334 16.82 -0.17 -10.70
N GLY A 335 17.80 -0.76 -11.38
CA GLY A 335 18.72 -0.10 -12.29
C GLY A 335 19.61 -1.11 -12.97
N GLY A 336 20.56 -0.62 -13.73
CA GLY A 336 21.54 -1.46 -14.39
C GLY A 336 22.53 -0.67 -15.22
N GLY A 337 23.47 -1.36 -15.80
CA GLY A 337 24.56 -0.76 -16.54
C GLY A 337 25.16 -1.72 -17.56
N PHE A 338 26.35 -1.37 -18.02
CA PHE A 338 27.07 -2.12 -19.03
C PHE A 338 28.57 -1.94 -18.92
N THR A 339 29.32 -2.84 -19.52
CA THR A 339 30.75 -2.69 -19.84
C THR A 339 30.93 -2.86 -21.34
N GLY A 340 31.57 -1.87 -21.97
CA GLY A 340 31.96 -1.88 -23.38
C GLY A 340 33.48 -1.83 -23.52
N LYS A 341 33.96 -1.13 -24.57
CA LYS A 341 35.38 -1.01 -24.91
C LYS A 341 35.85 0.45 -24.89
N ALA A 342 37.03 0.67 -24.34
CA ALA A 342 37.65 2.01 -24.24
C ALA A 342 38.04 2.60 -25.59
N ASP A 343 38.26 1.77 -26.63
CA ASP A 343 38.62 2.17 -27.99
C ASP A 343 37.42 2.70 -28.81
N GLY A 344 36.20 2.67 -28.24
CA GLY A 344 34.98 3.10 -28.92
C GLY A 344 34.45 2.12 -29.96
N SER A 345 35.03 0.93 -30.07
CA SER A 345 34.58 -0.08 -31.03
C SER A 345 33.18 -0.64 -30.75
N LEU A 346 32.71 -0.51 -29.50
CA LEU A 346 31.35 -0.83 -29.10
C LEU A 346 30.55 0.44 -28.78
N TRP A 347 29.50 0.67 -29.53
CA TRP A 347 28.55 1.76 -29.30
C TRP A 347 27.25 1.22 -28.70
N THR A 348 27.00 1.58 -27.42
CA THR A 348 25.80 1.19 -26.68
C THR A 348 24.64 2.14 -27.02
N TYR A 349 23.62 1.64 -27.73
CA TYR A 349 22.44 2.41 -28.13
C TYR A 349 21.20 2.13 -27.28
N LEU A 350 21.20 1.03 -26.50
CA LEU A 350 20.16 0.72 -25.51
C LEU A 350 20.83 0.28 -24.20
N SER A 351 20.40 0.87 -23.11
CA SER A 351 20.65 0.39 -21.76
C SER A 351 19.42 0.73 -20.92
N ALA A 352 18.54 -0.23 -20.66
CA ALA A 352 17.24 0.04 -20.03
C ALA A 352 16.63 -1.20 -19.40
N GLN A 353 15.67 -0.98 -18.48
CA GLN A 353 14.83 -2.04 -17.91
C GLN A 353 13.96 -2.69 -19.01
N SER A 354 13.88 -4.02 -18.98
CA SER A 354 13.00 -4.86 -19.80
C SER A 354 12.37 -5.95 -18.93
N GLY A 355 11.11 -5.76 -18.53
CA GLY A 355 10.49 -6.60 -17.50
C GLY A 355 11.25 -6.54 -16.19
N ASN A 356 11.53 -7.69 -15.56
CA ASN A 356 12.35 -7.78 -14.34
C ASN A 356 13.86 -8.00 -14.65
N ALA A 357 14.36 -7.34 -15.68
CA ALA A 357 15.73 -7.49 -16.17
C ALA A 357 16.28 -6.16 -16.70
N TRP A 358 17.58 -6.11 -16.95
CA TRP A 358 18.26 -4.99 -17.62
C TRP A 358 18.78 -5.43 -18.98
N SER A 359 18.35 -4.75 -20.02
CA SER A 359 18.72 -5.03 -21.40
C SER A 359 19.73 -4.03 -21.91
N VAL A 360 20.77 -4.52 -22.58
CA VAL A 360 21.80 -3.71 -23.22
C VAL A 360 21.97 -4.15 -24.68
N SER A 361 21.98 -3.16 -25.57
CA SER A 361 22.26 -3.38 -27.01
C SER A 361 23.42 -2.52 -27.44
N ALA A 362 24.35 -3.13 -28.18
CA ALA A 362 25.50 -2.43 -28.73
C ALA A 362 25.79 -2.86 -30.17
N LYS A 363 26.36 -1.92 -30.96
CA LYS A 363 26.96 -2.17 -32.29
C LYS A 363 28.46 -2.29 -32.16
N ASN A 364 29.02 -3.30 -32.80
CA ASN A 364 30.46 -3.49 -32.93
C ASN A 364 30.92 -2.87 -34.27
N SER A 365 31.77 -1.84 -34.21
CA SER A 365 32.36 -1.19 -35.38
C SER A 365 33.70 -1.80 -35.79
N ALA A 366 34.30 -2.65 -34.95
CA ALA A 366 35.54 -3.34 -35.28
C ALA A 366 35.34 -4.51 -36.27
N ALA A 367 36.39 -4.90 -36.97
CA ALA A 367 36.34 -6.05 -37.89
C ALA A 367 36.30 -7.40 -37.14
N GLY A 368 36.87 -7.47 -35.93
CA GLY A 368 36.89 -8.66 -35.06
C GLY A 368 35.76 -8.69 -34.06
N ASN A 369 35.55 -9.85 -33.45
CA ASN A 369 34.56 -10.02 -32.38
C ASN A 369 34.90 -9.15 -31.17
N GLN A 370 33.86 -8.54 -30.58
CA GLN A 370 33.93 -7.76 -29.34
C GLN A 370 32.89 -8.29 -28.34
N SER A 371 33.27 -8.33 -27.07
CA SER A 371 32.33 -8.72 -26.00
C SER A 371 31.95 -7.53 -25.15
N PHE A 372 30.68 -7.52 -24.69
CA PHE A 372 30.20 -6.58 -23.72
C PHE A 372 29.31 -7.26 -22.68
N ASP A 373 29.15 -6.61 -21.53
CA ASP A 373 28.32 -7.10 -20.42
C ASP A 373 27.10 -6.23 -20.22
N ALA A 374 25.99 -6.85 -19.82
CA ALA A 374 24.86 -6.20 -19.19
C ALA A 374 24.85 -6.48 -17.69
N TYR A 375 24.50 -5.48 -16.89
CA TYR A 375 24.35 -5.57 -15.44
C TYR A 375 22.95 -5.16 -15.04
N ALA A 376 22.33 -5.93 -14.12
CA ALA A 376 21.11 -5.56 -13.43
C ALA A 376 21.37 -5.40 -11.94
N VAL A 377 20.82 -4.35 -11.33
CA VAL A 377 20.77 -4.16 -9.88
C VAL A 377 19.43 -4.67 -9.38
N CYS A 378 19.48 -5.69 -8.53
CA CYS A 378 18.33 -6.43 -8.04
C CYS A 378 18.10 -6.12 -6.56
N LEU A 379 16.97 -5.52 -6.24
CA LEU A 379 16.54 -5.17 -4.89
C LEU A 379 15.77 -6.33 -4.27
N SER A 380 16.07 -6.66 -3.03
CA SER A 380 15.41 -7.70 -2.22
C SER A 380 15.04 -7.18 -0.84
N GLY A 381 14.19 -7.91 -0.10
CA GLY A 381 13.89 -7.69 1.33
C GLY A 381 12.58 -6.95 1.63
N ALA A 382 11.82 -6.48 0.64
CA ALA A 382 10.53 -5.82 0.85
C ALA A 382 9.56 -6.07 -0.31
N PRO A 383 8.24 -5.94 -0.10
CA PRO A 383 7.24 -6.03 -1.16
C PRO A 383 7.27 -4.74 -2.00
N LEU A 384 8.27 -4.63 -2.86
CA LEU A 384 8.49 -3.49 -3.73
C LEU A 384 8.40 -3.92 -5.20
N THR A 385 7.77 -3.08 -6.00
CA THR A 385 7.63 -3.29 -7.45
C THR A 385 8.26 -2.15 -8.23
N THR A 386 8.75 -2.45 -9.43
CA THR A 386 9.31 -1.45 -10.32
C THR A 386 8.59 -1.44 -11.66
N SER A 387 8.48 -0.26 -12.24
CA SER A 387 7.97 -0.03 -13.58
C SER A 387 8.93 0.84 -14.39
N SER A 388 8.96 0.63 -15.72
CA SER A 388 9.74 1.46 -16.65
C SER A 388 8.84 2.49 -17.31
N LEU A 389 9.25 3.76 -17.27
CA LEU A 389 8.60 4.86 -17.98
C LEU A 389 9.56 5.43 -19.03
N THR A 390 9.00 6.01 -20.08
CA THR A 390 9.77 6.57 -21.21
C THR A 390 9.39 8.03 -21.42
N GLY A 391 10.42 8.89 -21.52
CA GLY A 391 10.32 10.26 -22.00
C GLY A 391 11.02 10.41 -23.34
N TYR A 392 10.52 11.27 -24.20
CA TYR A 392 10.99 11.46 -25.56
C TYR A 392 11.44 12.89 -25.83
N LYS A 393 12.43 13.04 -26.71
CA LYS A 393 12.87 14.34 -27.24
C LYS A 393 13.40 14.17 -28.65
N ASP A 394 12.81 14.90 -29.59
CA ASP A 394 13.36 15.02 -30.95
C ASP A 394 14.45 16.06 -30.98
N LEU A 395 15.58 15.73 -31.62
CA LEU A 395 16.75 16.58 -31.80
C LEU A 395 17.00 16.77 -33.28
N SER A 396 17.02 18.02 -33.77
CA SER A 396 17.40 18.36 -35.13
C SER A 396 18.90 18.08 -35.33
N PRO A 397 19.37 18.03 -36.59
CA PRO A 397 20.80 17.90 -36.91
C PRO A 397 21.66 18.92 -36.16
N GLY A 398 22.70 18.43 -35.46
CA GLY A 398 23.65 19.27 -34.71
C GLY A 398 23.17 19.69 -33.32
N ASP A 399 21.89 19.54 -32.97
CA ASP A 399 21.32 19.96 -31.71
C ASP A 399 21.76 19.06 -30.54
N THR A 400 21.82 19.68 -29.37
CA THR A 400 21.86 19.00 -28.08
C THR A 400 20.50 19.12 -27.39
N GLY A 401 20.12 18.11 -26.61
CA GLY A 401 18.86 18.19 -25.87
C GLY A 401 18.72 17.19 -24.76
N LEU A 402 17.60 17.27 -24.10
CA LEU A 402 17.26 16.56 -22.88
C LEU A 402 15.93 15.84 -23.03
N ALA A 403 15.90 14.53 -22.81
CA ALA A 403 14.68 13.77 -22.51
C ALA A 403 14.60 13.49 -21.00
N GLU A 404 13.40 13.56 -20.41
CA GLU A 404 13.23 13.32 -18.99
C GLU A 404 12.02 12.44 -18.67
N VAL A 405 12.09 11.74 -17.53
CA VAL A 405 11.02 10.91 -16.97
C VAL A 405 10.74 11.36 -15.54
N VAL A 406 9.46 11.45 -15.20
CA VAL A 406 8.96 11.70 -13.84
C VAL A 406 8.15 10.49 -13.40
N CYS A 407 8.40 9.97 -12.22
CA CYS A 407 7.59 8.90 -11.65
C CYS A 407 6.21 9.43 -11.19
N PRO A 408 5.16 8.59 -11.22
CA PRO A 408 3.87 8.90 -10.61
C PRO A 408 4.01 9.29 -9.13
N ALA A 409 2.99 9.99 -8.60
CA ALA A 409 2.93 10.32 -7.18
C ALA A 409 3.05 9.06 -6.29
N GLY A 410 3.81 9.14 -5.21
CA GLY A 410 4.08 8.02 -4.31
C GLY A 410 5.17 7.05 -4.78
N GLN A 411 5.72 7.24 -5.97
CA GLN A 411 6.85 6.46 -6.50
C GLN A 411 8.12 7.28 -6.56
N VAL A 412 9.28 6.59 -6.54
CA VAL A 412 10.60 7.25 -6.61
C VAL A 412 11.44 6.68 -7.75
N ILE A 413 12.29 7.53 -8.35
CA ILE A 413 13.31 7.10 -9.32
C ILE A 413 14.39 6.30 -8.56
N THR A 414 14.66 5.08 -9.00
CA THR A 414 15.75 4.22 -8.48
C THR A 414 16.89 4.04 -9.46
N GLY A 415 16.65 4.28 -10.73
CA GLY A 415 17.63 4.13 -11.79
C GLY A 415 17.05 4.56 -13.12
N GLY A 416 17.79 4.33 -14.17
CA GLY A 416 17.33 4.57 -15.51
C GLY A 416 18.41 4.35 -16.56
N GLY A 417 18.02 4.52 -17.79
CA GLY A 417 18.86 4.35 -18.96
C GLY A 417 18.36 5.15 -20.13
N TRP A 418 18.65 4.64 -21.33
CA TRP A 418 18.28 5.30 -22.59
C TRP A 418 18.02 4.29 -23.71
N SER A 419 17.36 4.78 -24.75
CA SER A 419 17.33 4.16 -26.07
C SER A 419 17.57 5.25 -27.11
N LEU A 420 18.46 4.98 -28.04
CA LEU A 420 18.95 5.93 -29.04
C LEU A 420 18.57 5.48 -30.44
N SER A 421 18.21 6.43 -31.29
CA SER A 421 18.38 6.29 -32.71
C SER A 421 19.87 6.40 -33.10
N ASP A 422 20.27 5.91 -34.28
CA ASP A 422 21.61 6.10 -34.81
C ASP A 422 21.96 7.60 -34.79
N ASP A 423 23.26 7.90 -34.74
CA ASP A 423 23.84 9.26 -34.72
C ASP A 423 23.66 10.07 -33.44
N LEU A 424 22.98 9.55 -32.42
CA LEU A 424 22.93 10.19 -31.11
C LEU A 424 24.11 9.78 -30.20
N THR A 425 24.70 10.76 -29.56
CA THR A 425 25.72 10.52 -28.51
C THR A 425 25.24 11.02 -27.17
N VAL A 426 25.10 10.13 -26.20
CA VAL A 426 24.78 10.48 -24.80
C VAL A 426 26.02 11.04 -24.11
N PHE A 427 25.89 12.21 -23.49
CA PHE A 427 26.94 12.81 -22.67
C PHE A 427 26.50 13.01 -21.19
N GLY A 428 25.27 12.62 -20.85
CA GLY A 428 24.77 12.59 -19.48
C GLY A 428 23.52 11.73 -19.36
N ALA A 429 23.48 10.91 -18.32
CA ALA A 429 22.31 10.16 -17.90
C ALA A 429 22.31 10.12 -16.39
N LEU A 430 21.38 10.79 -15.70
CA LEU A 430 21.42 11.01 -14.26
C LEU A 430 20.06 11.35 -13.69
N MET A 431 19.89 11.11 -12.38
CA MET A 431 18.76 11.61 -11.62
C MET A 431 19.04 13.04 -11.13
N SER A 432 18.12 13.96 -11.38
CA SER A 432 18.17 15.34 -10.89
C SER A 432 16.77 15.88 -10.63
N GLY A 433 16.54 16.46 -9.45
CA GLY A 433 15.24 17.00 -9.06
C GLY A 433 14.11 15.95 -9.06
N GLY A 434 14.40 14.71 -8.65
CA GLY A 434 13.43 13.61 -8.63
C GLY A 434 13.06 13.04 -10.01
N LYS A 435 13.78 13.44 -11.06
CA LYS A 435 13.55 13.01 -12.45
C LYS A 435 14.75 12.27 -13.00
N TRP A 436 14.52 11.28 -13.84
CA TRP A 436 15.59 10.70 -14.66
C TRP A 436 15.76 11.53 -15.93
N ARG A 437 17.00 11.91 -16.23
CA ARG A 437 17.37 12.80 -17.33
C ARG A 437 18.45 12.20 -18.20
N VAL A 438 18.26 12.28 -19.52
CA VAL A 438 19.25 11.84 -20.51
C VAL A 438 19.55 12.99 -21.46
N TYR A 439 20.82 13.32 -21.55
CA TYR A 439 21.36 14.40 -22.40
C TYR A 439 22.09 13.78 -23.59
N ALA A 440 21.72 14.18 -24.79
CA ALA A 440 22.39 13.70 -25.99
C ALA A 440 22.58 14.80 -27.03
N LYS A 441 23.53 14.55 -27.94
CA LYS A 441 23.78 15.36 -29.14
C LYS A 441 23.43 14.55 -30.38
N ASN A 442 22.73 15.16 -31.30
CA ASN A 442 22.51 14.62 -32.67
C ASN A 442 23.70 15.00 -33.56
N ASN A 443 24.50 14.00 -33.97
CA ASN A 443 25.63 14.20 -34.88
C ASN A 443 25.26 13.84 -36.35
N GLY A 444 24.01 13.44 -36.60
CA GLY A 444 23.52 13.03 -37.92
C GLY A 444 22.95 14.21 -38.71
N SER A 445 22.51 13.91 -39.92
CA SER A 445 21.90 14.85 -40.87
C SER A 445 20.37 14.89 -40.85
N HIS A 446 19.73 14.06 -40.02
CA HIS A 446 18.27 13.97 -39.89
C HIS A 446 17.86 14.14 -38.44
N THR A 447 16.61 14.55 -38.18
CA THR A 447 16.05 14.56 -36.83
C THR A 447 16.06 13.17 -36.24
N ARG A 448 16.48 13.05 -34.98
CA ARG A 448 16.61 11.81 -34.21
C ARG A 448 15.85 11.89 -32.90
N THR A 449 15.23 10.79 -32.48
CA THR A 449 14.51 10.71 -31.22
C THR A 449 15.39 10.13 -30.12
N LEU A 450 15.61 10.93 -29.09
CA LEU A 450 16.21 10.52 -27.83
C LEU A 450 15.13 9.98 -26.90
N GLN A 451 15.36 8.82 -26.27
CA GLN A 451 14.48 8.25 -25.26
C GLN A 451 15.20 8.17 -23.91
N ALA A 452 14.66 8.82 -22.90
CA ALA A 452 15.01 8.56 -21.49
C ALA A 452 14.12 7.42 -20.96
N ARG A 453 14.75 6.46 -20.26
CA ARG A 453 14.07 5.29 -19.68
C ARG A 453 14.27 5.33 -18.17
N GLY A 454 13.24 5.72 -17.42
CA GLY A 454 13.30 5.81 -15.96
C GLY A 454 12.73 4.57 -15.30
N VAL A 455 13.32 4.15 -14.19
CA VAL A 455 12.81 3.06 -13.33
C VAL A 455 12.18 3.68 -12.11
N CYS A 456 10.87 3.43 -11.94
CA CYS A 456 10.05 3.93 -10.84
C CYS A 456 9.75 2.81 -9.85
N LEU A 457 10.04 3.02 -8.58
CA LEU A 457 9.81 2.08 -7.48
C LEU A 457 8.58 2.49 -6.69
N ALA A 458 7.70 1.53 -6.42
CA ALA A 458 6.52 1.65 -5.56
C ALA A 458 6.53 0.59 -4.46
N VAL A 459 5.83 0.85 -3.36
CA VAL A 459 5.39 -0.19 -2.41
C VAL A 459 4.29 -1.00 -3.09
N ALA A 460 4.39 -2.34 -3.04
CA ALA A 460 3.44 -3.27 -3.67
C ALA A 460 2.11 -3.33 -2.91
#